data_21cfe664665ab38c8b77181414eceba4
#
_entry.id   21cfe664665ab38c8b77181414eceba4
#
_cell.length_a   1.000
_cell.length_b   1.000
_cell.length_c   1.000
_cell.angle_alpha   90.00
_cell.angle_beta   90.00
_cell.angle_gamma   90.00
#
_symmetry.space_group_name_H-M   'P 1'
#
loop_
_entity.id
_entity.type
_entity.pdbx_description
1 polymer ?
#
loop_
_entity_poly.entity_id
_entity_poly.type
_entity_poly.pdbx_seq_one_letter_code
_entity_poly.pdbx_strand_id
1 'polypeptide(L)'
;MRKKNVQKKKFYIGDIFRIIVLLIALSVLLYPTVSNYLYEKNGARVISYYDENAVRLSESEKQAMLEAARQYNRELLGNIELLDPFSPLKKEVDARYQSLLNTNEAGMMGYIRIPKIDVELPIYHGTEERILQSGVGHFEGTSLPVG
;
A
#
# COMPACT_ATOMS: atom_id res chain seq x y z
N MET A 1 -66.43 -5.07 9.80
CA MET A 1 -65.14 -5.08 9.08
C MET A 1 -64.65 -3.66 8.87
N ARG A 2 -63.61 -3.20 9.61
CA ARG A 2 -63.10 -1.82 9.57
C ARG A 2 -61.94 -1.77 8.57
N LYS A 3 -62.17 -1.21 7.37
CA LYS A 3 -61.11 -1.02 6.37
C LYS A 3 -60.11 0.02 6.90
N LYS A 4 -58.86 -0.41 7.20
CA LYS A 4 -57.72 0.50 7.48
C LYS A 4 -57.38 1.27 6.20
N ASN A 5 -57.67 2.55 6.22
CA ASN A 5 -57.22 3.48 5.14
C ASN A 5 -55.72 3.66 5.30
N VAL A 6 -54.95 3.02 4.46
CA VAL A 6 -53.51 3.25 4.33
C VAL A 6 -53.34 4.55 3.57
N GLN A 7 -53.10 5.64 4.29
CA GLN A 7 -52.74 6.91 3.69
C GLN A 7 -51.37 6.80 3.04
N LYS A 8 -51.29 6.80 1.74
CA LYS A 8 -50.05 6.92 0.97
C LYS A 8 -49.49 8.31 1.20
N LYS A 9 -48.38 8.42 2.02
CA LYS A 9 -47.63 9.67 2.14
C LYS A 9 -47.16 10.14 0.78
N LYS A 10 -47.58 11.30 0.32
CA LYS A 10 -47.03 11.96 -0.86
C LYS A 10 -45.65 12.48 -0.49
N PHE A 11 -44.59 11.92 -1.09
CA PHE A 11 -43.23 12.45 -0.99
C PHE A 11 -43.19 13.78 -1.76
N TYR A 12 -42.88 14.86 -1.07
CA TYR A 12 -42.68 16.17 -1.67
C TYR A 12 -41.21 16.30 -2.14
N ILE A 13 -40.98 17.08 -3.19
CA ILE A 13 -39.61 17.33 -3.74
C ILE A 13 -38.64 17.80 -2.63
N GLY A 14 -39.12 18.57 -1.64
CA GLY A 14 -38.32 18.97 -0.49
C GLY A 14 -37.87 17.79 0.42
N ASP A 15 -38.67 16.73 0.52
CA ASP A 15 -38.30 15.55 1.32
C ASP A 15 -37.21 14.73 0.59
N ILE A 16 -37.31 14.65 -0.74
CA ILE A 16 -36.28 14.03 -1.58
C ILE A 16 -34.95 14.78 -1.45
N PHE A 17 -34.97 16.10 -1.50
CA PHE A 17 -33.78 16.93 -1.33
C PHE A 17 -33.13 16.72 0.06
N ARG A 18 -33.92 16.67 1.13
CA ARG A 18 -33.41 16.41 2.48
C ARG A 18 -32.76 15.03 2.58
N ILE A 19 -33.37 14.00 1.97
CA ILE A 19 -32.82 12.65 1.93
C ILE A 19 -31.49 12.63 1.21
N ILE A 20 -31.36 13.31 0.06
CA ILE A 20 -30.11 13.40 -0.70
C ILE A 20 -29.02 14.06 0.13
N VAL A 21 -29.31 15.20 0.76
CA VAL A 21 -28.34 15.88 1.64
C VAL A 21 -27.90 15.00 2.80
N LEU A 22 -28.83 14.27 3.43
CA LEU A 22 -28.52 13.34 4.50
C LEU A 22 -27.65 12.19 4.03
N LEU A 23 -27.89 11.63 2.85
CA LEU A 23 -27.08 10.56 2.26
C LEU A 23 -25.67 11.03 1.93
N ILE A 24 -25.52 12.26 1.41
CA ILE A 24 -24.21 12.87 1.14
C ILE A 24 -23.45 13.06 2.47
N ALA A 25 -24.07 13.63 3.47
CA ALA A 25 -23.45 13.82 4.78
C ALA A 25 -23.01 12.50 5.42
N LEU A 26 -23.86 11.47 5.34
CA LEU A 26 -23.55 10.12 5.83
C LEU A 26 -22.38 9.50 5.05
N SER A 27 -22.35 9.68 3.74
CA SER A 27 -21.26 9.16 2.89
C SER A 27 -19.91 9.82 3.24
N VAL A 28 -19.89 11.13 3.46
CA VAL A 28 -18.68 11.85 3.90
C VAL A 28 -18.21 11.38 5.28
N LEU A 29 -19.15 11.15 6.19
CA LEU A 29 -18.82 10.67 7.55
C LEU A 29 -18.26 9.24 7.54
N LEU A 30 -18.80 8.36 6.70
CA LEU A 30 -18.38 6.95 6.62
C LEU A 30 -17.13 6.75 5.75
N TYR A 31 -16.83 7.71 4.87
CA TYR A 31 -15.71 7.60 3.92
C TYR A 31 -14.37 7.22 4.57
N PRO A 32 -13.89 7.89 5.64
CA PRO A 32 -12.61 7.55 6.24
C PRO A 32 -12.60 6.12 6.81
N THR A 33 -13.68 5.68 7.44
CA THR A 33 -13.77 4.34 8.03
C THR A 33 -13.75 3.26 6.95
N VAL A 34 -14.52 3.45 5.88
CA VAL A 34 -14.56 2.49 4.76
C VAL A 34 -13.23 2.49 4.01
N SER A 35 -12.64 3.66 3.76
CA SER A 35 -11.36 3.79 3.08
C SER A 35 -10.23 3.09 3.86
N ASN A 36 -10.14 3.32 5.16
CA ASN A 36 -9.14 2.68 6.02
C ASN A 36 -9.33 1.16 6.06
N TYR A 37 -10.56 0.68 6.22
CA TYR A 37 -10.85 -0.76 6.19
C TYR A 37 -10.43 -1.43 4.87
N LEU A 38 -10.69 -0.78 3.74
CA LEU A 38 -10.28 -1.30 2.43
C LEU A 38 -8.76 -1.30 2.26
N TYR A 39 -8.10 -0.24 2.76
CA TYR A 39 -6.64 -0.12 2.74
C TYR A 39 -5.97 -1.24 3.56
N GLU A 40 -6.38 -1.44 4.80
CA GLU A 40 -5.88 -2.50 5.68
C GLU A 40 -6.09 -3.90 5.09
N LYS A 41 -7.28 -4.15 4.55
CA LYS A 41 -7.61 -5.43 3.91
C LYS A 41 -6.75 -5.71 2.68
N ASN A 42 -6.49 -4.70 1.86
CA ASN A 42 -5.63 -4.83 0.69
C ASN A 42 -4.17 -5.06 1.11
N GLY A 43 -3.66 -4.32 2.10
CA GLY A 43 -2.33 -4.50 2.66
C GLY A 43 -2.12 -5.91 3.21
N ALA A 44 -3.03 -6.39 4.04
CA ALA A 44 -2.98 -7.75 4.60
C ALA A 44 -2.97 -8.84 3.51
N ARG A 45 -3.74 -8.65 2.44
CA ARG A 45 -3.78 -9.59 1.31
C ARG A 45 -2.44 -9.64 0.56
N VAL A 46 -1.83 -8.50 0.33
CA VAL A 46 -0.53 -8.41 -0.36
C VAL A 46 0.57 -9.03 0.49
N ILE A 47 0.56 -8.78 1.80
CA ILE A 47 1.50 -9.39 2.76
C ILE A 47 1.35 -10.91 2.78
N SER A 48 0.12 -11.42 2.87
CA SER A 48 -0.13 -12.88 2.82
C SER A 48 0.41 -13.52 1.55
N TYR A 49 0.21 -12.87 0.40
CA TYR A 49 0.75 -13.35 -0.88
C TYR A 49 2.29 -13.33 -0.91
N TYR A 50 2.91 -12.30 -0.31
CA TYR A 50 4.37 -12.24 -0.15
C TYR A 50 4.89 -13.41 0.70
N ASP A 51 4.27 -13.65 1.85
CA ASP A 51 4.65 -14.74 2.76
C ASP A 51 4.52 -16.12 2.08
N GLU A 52 3.45 -16.35 1.33
CA GLU A 52 3.27 -17.59 0.55
C GLU A 52 4.40 -17.78 -0.48
N ASN A 53 4.81 -16.72 -1.18
CA ASN A 53 5.91 -16.80 -2.14
C ASN A 53 7.26 -16.98 -1.43
N ALA A 54 7.49 -16.29 -0.32
CA ALA A 54 8.70 -16.44 0.48
C ALA A 54 8.87 -17.87 1.06
N VAL A 55 7.78 -18.51 1.43
CA VAL A 55 7.80 -19.92 1.89
C VAL A 55 8.17 -20.88 0.77
N ARG A 56 7.83 -20.59 -0.47
CA ARG A 56 8.16 -21.44 -1.64
C ARG A 56 9.63 -21.37 -2.04
N LEU A 57 10.34 -20.31 -1.67
CA LEU A 57 11.76 -20.18 -1.93
C LEU A 57 12.57 -21.14 -1.05
N SER A 58 13.56 -21.79 -1.64
CA SER A 58 14.54 -22.58 -0.89
C SER A 58 15.42 -21.67 -0.01
N GLU A 59 16.01 -22.22 1.03
CA GLU A 59 16.92 -21.44 1.89
C GLU A 59 18.13 -20.88 1.13
N SER A 60 18.62 -21.60 0.10
CA SER A 60 19.69 -21.11 -0.77
C SER A 60 19.27 -19.89 -1.59
N GLU A 61 18.03 -19.87 -2.12
CA GLU A 61 17.51 -18.72 -2.86
C GLU A 61 17.32 -17.51 -1.95
N LYS A 62 16.77 -17.71 -0.75
CA LYS A 62 16.64 -16.62 0.25
C LYS A 62 18.00 -16.03 0.61
N GLN A 63 19.00 -16.88 0.86
CA GLN A 63 20.35 -16.42 1.19
C GLN A 63 20.99 -15.67 0.01
N ALA A 64 20.81 -16.14 -1.22
CA ALA A 64 21.31 -15.45 -2.41
C ALA A 64 20.66 -14.06 -2.58
N MET A 65 19.34 -13.94 -2.36
CA MET A 65 18.64 -12.66 -2.42
C MET A 65 19.13 -11.68 -1.35
N LEU A 66 19.30 -12.15 -0.11
CA LEU A 66 19.81 -11.32 0.99
C LEU A 66 21.25 -10.87 0.73
N GLU A 67 22.11 -11.77 0.24
CA GLU A 67 23.50 -11.42 -0.06
C GLU A 67 23.62 -10.44 -1.22
N ALA A 68 22.80 -10.57 -2.27
CA ALA A 68 22.73 -9.61 -3.37
C ALA A 68 22.30 -8.20 -2.86
N ALA A 69 21.34 -8.14 -1.94
CA ALA A 69 20.91 -6.90 -1.32
C ALA A 69 22.01 -6.29 -0.41
N ARG A 70 22.71 -7.11 0.37
CA ARG A 70 23.85 -6.66 1.17
C ARG A 70 24.99 -6.15 0.31
N GLN A 71 25.26 -6.83 -0.80
CA GLN A 71 26.27 -6.36 -1.75
C GLN A 71 25.92 -5.00 -2.34
N TYR A 72 24.65 -4.81 -2.74
CA TYR A 72 24.16 -3.52 -3.20
C TYR A 72 24.37 -2.43 -2.14
N ASN A 73 24.03 -2.70 -0.87
CA ASN A 73 24.25 -1.77 0.23
C ASN A 73 25.74 -1.41 0.41
N ARG A 74 26.66 -2.37 0.27
CA ARG A 74 28.11 -2.12 0.34
C ARG A 74 28.60 -1.22 -0.79
N GLU A 75 28.08 -1.42 -1.99
CA GLU A 75 28.43 -0.62 -3.18
C GLU A 75 27.92 0.82 -3.07
N LEU A 76 26.74 1.02 -2.46
CA LEU A 76 26.21 2.36 -2.18
C LEU A 76 27.11 3.18 -1.27
N LEU A 77 27.74 2.57 -0.25
CA LEU A 77 28.63 3.27 0.69
C LEU A 77 29.84 3.92 0.00
N GLY A 78 30.22 3.47 -1.18
CA GLY A 78 31.31 4.03 -1.99
C GLY A 78 30.92 5.11 -3.01
N ASN A 79 29.63 5.22 -3.34
CA ASN A 79 29.12 6.03 -4.45
C ASN A 79 27.83 6.78 -4.11
N ILE A 80 27.79 7.47 -2.96
CA ILE A 80 26.60 8.25 -2.58
C ILE A 80 26.52 9.51 -3.44
N GLU A 81 25.94 9.41 -4.62
CA GLU A 81 25.27 10.55 -5.24
C GLU A 81 23.82 10.59 -4.67
N LEU A 82 23.65 11.37 -3.62
CA LEU A 82 22.30 11.71 -3.13
C LEU A 82 21.62 12.55 -4.22
N LEU A 83 20.86 11.87 -5.07
CA LEU A 83 19.98 12.56 -6.01
C LEU A 83 18.85 13.22 -5.24
N ASP A 84 18.66 14.51 -5.51
CA ASP A 84 17.54 15.28 -4.98
C ASP A 84 16.21 14.57 -5.37
N PRO A 85 15.41 14.09 -4.39
CA PRO A 85 14.13 13.42 -4.66
C PRO A 85 13.14 14.30 -5.42
N PHE A 86 13.33 15.61 -5.39
CA PHE A 86 12.47 16.61 -6.03
C PHE A 86 13.04 17.07 -7.38
N SER A 87 14.16 16.51 -7.84
CA SER A 87 14.71 16.82 -9.15
C SER A 87 13.75 16.42 -10.26
N PRO A 88 13.42 17.32 -11.21
CA PRO A 88 12.59 16.99 -12.36
C PRO A 88 13.28 16.06 -13.36
N LEU A 89 14.56 15.78 -13.19
CA LEU A 89 15.27 14.81 -14.01
C LEU A 89 14.78 13.41 -13.65
N LYS A 90 13.99 12.81 -14.53
CA LYS A 90 13.64 11.38 -14.45
C LYS A 90 14.94 10.60 -14.56
N LYS A 91 15.40 10.05 -13.45
CA LYS A 91 16.46 9.06 -13.45
C LYS A 91 15.93 7.82 -14.16
N GLU A 92 16.76 7.24 -15.02
CA GLU A 92 16.52 5.91 -15.57
C GLU A 92 16.45 4.93 -14.39
N VAL A 93 15.31 4.23 -14.26
CA VAL A 93 15.08 3.32 -13.12
C VAL A 93 16.16 2.24 -13.16
N ASP A 94 16.92 2.11 -12.08
CA ASP A 94 17.94 1.06 -11.97
C ASP A 94 17.27 -0.33 -11.95
N ALA A 95 17.38 -1.04 -13.07
CA ALA A 95 16.81 -2.38 -13.23
C ALA A 95 17.37 -3.37 -12.19
N ARG A 96 18.62 -3.19 -11.75
CA ARG A 96 19.22 -3.99 -10.69
C ARG A 96 18.52 -3.74 -9.36
N TYR A 97 18.32 -2.47 -8.99
CA TYR A 97 17.59 -2.12 -7.77
C TYR A 97 16.18 -2.72 -7.75
N GLN A 98 15.45 -2.63 -8.86
CA GLN A 98 14.10 -3.18 -8.98
C GLN A 98 14.03 -4.72 -8.86
N SER A 99 15.13 -5.41 -9.15
CA SER A 99 15.20 -6.88 -9.05
C SER A 99 15.54 -7.38 -7.65
N LEU A 100 16.11 -6.53 -6.78
CA LEU A 100 16.56 -6.92 -5.45
C LEU A 100 15.38 -7.11 -4.50
N LEU A 101 15.41 -8.16 -3.67
CA LEU A 101 14.35 -8.52 -2.72
C LEU A 101 12.95 -8.68 -3.34
N ASN A 102 12.88 -8.79 -4.65
CA ASN A 102 11.62 -8.95 -5.37
C ASN A 102 11.24 -10.44 -5.43
N THR A 103 10.30 -10.85 -4.60
CA THR A 103 9.80 -12.25 -4.55
C THR A 103 8.62 -12.47 -5.49
N ASN A 104 8.05 -11.39 -6.06
CA ASN A 104 6.91 -11.44 -6.95
C ASN A 104 6.87 -10.22 -7.89
N GLU A 105 6.08 -10.32 -8.94
CA GLU A 105 5.93 -9.24 -9.94
C GLU A 105 5.29 -7.95 -9.38
N ALA A 106 4.81 -7.97 -8.13
CA ALA A 106 4.18 -6.80 -7.48
C ALA A 106 5.20 -5.76 -6.98
N GLY A 107 6.51 -6.05 -7.05
CA GLY A 107 7.56 -5.12 -6.61
C GLY A 107 7.63 -4.92 -5.10
N MET A 108 7.03 -5.81 -4.32
CA MET A 108 7.12 -5.80 -2.86
C MET A 108 8.43 -6.45 -2.41
N MET A 109 9.21 -5.73 -1.59
CA MET A 109 10.49 -6.20 -1.06
C MET A 109 10.41 -6.72 0.38
N GLY A 110 9.33 -6.44 1.09
CA GLY A 110 9.12 -6.83 2.47
C GLY A 110 7.93 -6.11 3.09
N TYR A 111 7.80 -6.18 4.41
CA TYR A 111 6.78 -5.42 5.13
C TYR A 111 7.27 -5.01 6.52
N ILE A 112 6.68 -3.93 7.04
CA ILE A 112 6.88 -3.46 8.41
C ILE A 112 5.71 -3.93 9.25
N ARG A 113 6.01 -4.53 10.41
CA ARG A 113 5.01 -4.89 11.41
C ARG A 113 5.30 -4.14 12.70
N ILE A 114 4.31 -3.40 13.20
CA ILE A 114 4.39 -2.65 14.45
C ILE A 114 3.31 -3.17 15.40
N PRO A 115 3.58 -4.23 16.19
CA PRO A 115 2.55 -4.91 16.99
C PRO A 115 1.88 -4.01 18.03
N LYS A 116 2.59 -2.99 18.54
CA LYS A 116 2.07 -2.08 19.56
C LYS A 116 0.82 -1.29 19.11
N ILE A 117 0.72 -1.02 17.81
CA ILE A 117 -0.38 -0.25 17.22
C ILE A 117 -1.15 -1.03 16.16
N ASP A 118 -0.89 -2.35 16.06
CA ASP A 118 -1.53 -3.27 15.12
C ASP A 118 -1.44 -2.80 13.65
N VAL A 119 -0.24 -2.35 13.25
CA VAL A 119 0.03 -1.86 11.90
C VAL A 119 0.93 -2.82 11.16
N GLU A 120 0.52 -3.21 9.94
CA GLU A 120 1.31 -3.94 8.97
C GLU A 120 1.27 -3.22 7.62
N LEU A 121 2.43 -2.85 7.09
CA LEU A 121 2.55 -2.07 5.86
C LEU A 121 3.52 -2.75 4.90
N PRO A 122 3.12 -3.03 3.65
CA PRO A 122 4.02 -3.53 2.62
C PRO A 122 5.05 -2.46 2.23
N ILE A 123 6.27 -2.89 1.94
CA ILE A 123 7.37 -2.05 1.45
C ILE A 123 7.58 -2.36 -0.03
N TYR A 124 7.57 -1.32 -0.85
CA TYR A 124 7.76 -1.40 -2.30
C TYR A 124 9.00 -0.64 -2.77
N HIS A 125 9.50 -0.99 -3.95
CA HIS A 125 10.54 -0.22 -4.62
C HIS A 125 10.01 1.14 -5.10
N GLY A 126 10.78 2.19 -4.83
CA GLY A 126 10.47 3.55 -5.27
C GLY A 126 9.50 4.30 -4.36
N THR A 127 9.27 5.58 -4.69
CA THR A 127 8.45 6.50 -3.92
C THR A 127 7.43 7.24 -4.80
N GLU A 128 7.01 6.61 -5.91
CA GLU A 128 5.96 7.14 -6.76
C GLU A 128 4.63 7.23 -5.99
N GLU A 129 3.78 8.16 -6.37
CA GLU A 129 2.50 8.42 -5.68
C GLU A 129 1.65 7.15 -5.52
N ARG A 130 1.55 6.33 -6.56
CA ARG A 130 0.81 5.05 -6.51
C ARG A 130 1.35 4.08 -5.46
N ILE A 131 2.67 4.11 -5.22
CA ILE A 131 3.34 3.27 -4.22
C ILE A 131 3.02 3.78 -2.82
N LEU A 132 3.17 5.09 -2.60
CA LEU A 132 2.88 5.72 -1.32
C LEU A 132 1.40 5.63 -0.93
N GLN A 133 0.51 5.52 -1.91
CA GLN A 133 -0.91 5.22 -1.67
C GLN A 133 -1.18 3.75 -1.32
N SER A 134 -0.25 2.84 -1.61
CA SER A 134 -0.41 1.40 -1.40
C SER A 134 0.33 0.86 -0.18
N GLY A 135 1.35 1.57 0.29
CA GLY A 135 2.20 1.15 1.40
C GLY A 135 3.37 2.09 1.64
N VAL A 136 4.49 1.52 2.08
CA VAL A 136 5.75 2.24 2.29
C VAL A 136 6.59 2.17 1.02
N GLY A 137 7.09 3.30 0.56
CA GLY A 137 8.04 3.37 -0.54
C GLY A 137 9.48 3.34 -0.03
N HIS A 138 10.33 2.50 -0.61
CA HIS A 138 11.76 2.53 -0.36
C HIS A 138 12.43 3.49 -1.35
N PHE A 139 13.22 4.43 -0.82
CA PHE A 139 13.87 5.44 -1.64
C PHE A 139 15.11 4.86 -2.35
N GLU A 140 15.11 4.91 -3.68
CA GLU A 140 16.24 4.46 -4.49
C GLU A 140 17.52 5.24 -4.15
N GLY A 141 18.64 4.54 -3.99
CA GLY A 141 19.92 5.13 -3.55
C GLY A 141 20.12 5.13 -2.04
N THR A 142 19.17 4.60 -1.27
CA THR A 142 19.35 4.31 0.15
C THR A 142 19.57 2.81 0.41
N SER A 143 20.07 2.46 1.57
CA SER A 143 20.32 1.06 1.94
C SER A 143 19.03 0.25 2.01
N LEU A 144 19.02 -0.89 1.35
CA LEU A 144 17.93 -1.86 1.44
C LEU A 144 17.76 -2.38 2.89
N PRO A 145 16.53 -2.74 3.30
CA PRO A 145 16.21 -3.16 4.67
C PRO A 145 16.65 -4.61 4.95
N VAL A 146 17.96 -4.85 4.82
CA VAL A 146 18.62 -6.13 5.15
C VAL A 146 19.65 -5.89 6.24
N GLY A 147 19.47 -6.57 7.37
CA GLY A 147 20.40 -6.49 8.51
C GLY A 147 21.67 -7.31 8.30
#